data_6893ae1a1ecf0b3ea40f78c14ff7a0e6
#
_entry.id   6893ae1a1ecf0b3ea40f78c14ff7a0e6
#
_cell.length_a   1.000
_cell.length_b   1.000
_cell.length_c   1.000
_cell.angle_alpha   90.00
_cell.angle_beta   90.00
_cell.angle_gamma   90.00
#
_symmetry.space_group_name_H-M   'P 1'
#
loop_
_entity.id
_entity.type
_entity.pdbx_description
1 polymer ?
#
loop_
_entity_poly.entity_id
_entity_poly.type
_entity_poly.pdbx_seq_one_letter_code
_entity_poly.pdbx_strand_id
1 'polypeptide(L)'
;MYKRLSDKQRLRIQTRHKVSIEHYGYKPQALYWSSQEIQFIRFKKLSEMLPRKQACSLLDIGCGFGDLKAYLEEQGFKLDYTGIDLSADMVRSAGFQYPGIQVFQGDLFDFNPAEKQYDFVLLSGALNEVVETELEGTSHQQGQYAKAVIRKMYDSCKQGVAFNLLDKRNAWVASRPDLQSFQPEEIVEYCKTFARNVSWQDGYVDNDFTVFLVR
;
A
#
# COMPACT_ATOMS: atom_id res chain seq x y z
N MET A 1 16.17 -12.83 -4.98
CA MET A 1 16.27 -11.47 -5.53
C MET A 1 14.86 -10.90 -5.60
N TYR A 2 14.59 -9.71 -5.06
CA TYR A 2 13.27 -9.09 -5.14
C TYR A 2 12.94 -8.74 -6.57
N LYS A 3 11.66 -8.89 -6.95
CA LYS A 3 11.19 -8.50 -8.27
C LYS A 3 10.91 -7.00 -8.30
N ARG A 4 11.61 -6.28 -9.17
CA ARG A 4 11.40 -4.84 -9.40
C ARG A 4 10.46 -4.62 -10.60
N LEU A 5 9.77 -3.50 -10.62
CA LEU A 5 9.02 -3.05 -11.78
C LEU A 5 9.99 -2.68 -12.92
N SER A 6 9.67 -3.07 -14.15
CA SER A 6 10.33 -2.56 -15.35
C SER A 6 9.95 -1.09 -15.60
N ASP A 7 10.76 -0.38 -16.39
CA ASP A 7 10.47 1.01 -16.77
C ASP A 7 9.10 1.14 -17.48
N LYS A 8 8.73 0.13 -18.26
CA LYS A 8 7.43 0.09 -18.97
C LYS A 8 6.26 -0.04 -17.98
N GLN A 9 6.38 -0.90 -16.97
CA GLN A 9 5.37 -1.03 -15.90
C GLN A 9 5.25 0.26 -15.10
N ARG A 10 6.37 0.87 -14.72
CA ARG A 10 6.42 2.16 -14.03
C ARG A 10 5.74 3.27 -14.82
N LEU A 11 6.09 3.41 -16.08
CA LEU A 11 5.49 4.43 -16.97
C LEU A 11 3.97 4.23 -17.09
N ARG A 12 3.50 3.00 -17.22
CA ARG A 12 2.06 2.70 -17.30
C ARG A 12 1.33 3.14 -16.02
N ILE A 13 1.85 2.79 -14.84
CA ILE A 13 1.27 3.17 -13.55
C ILE A 13 1.25 4.70 -13.40
N GLN A 14 2.38 5.35 -13.65
CA GLN A 14 2.50 6.81 -13.55
C GLN A 14 1.52 7.53 -14.51
N THR A 15 1.42 7.07 -15.76
CA THR A 15 0.49 7.64 -16.74
C THR A 15 -0.96 7.49 -16.29
N ARG A 16 -1.33 6.32 -15.77
CA ARG A 16 -2.67 6.07 -15.25
C ARG A 16 -3.02 7.01 -14.08
N HIS A 17 -2.10 7.20 -13.15
CA HIS A 17 -2.29 8.12 -12.02
C HIS A 17 -2.38 9.57 -12.49
N LYS A 18 -1.54 9.99 -13.44
CA LYS A 18 -1.60 11.33 -14.00
C LYS A 18 -2.97 11.63 -14.62
N VAL A 19 -3.48 10.75 -15.49
CA VAL A 19 -4.81 10.89 -16.11
C VAL A 19 -5.91 10.93 -15.04
N SER A 20 -5.80 10.11 -14.01
CA SER A 20 -6.78 10.08 -12.91
C SER A 20 -6.81 11.41 -12.14
N ILE A 21 -5.64 11.99 -11.83
CA ILE A 21 -5.54 13.30 -11.17
C ILE A 21 -6.09 14.42 -12.07
N GLU A 22 -5.77 14.40 -13.35
CA GLU A 22 -6.30 15.39 -14.31
C GLU A 22 -7.83 15.35 -14.38
N HIS A 23 -8.43 14.17 -14.23
CA HIS A 23 -9.89 13.99 -14.29
C HIS A 23 -10.60 14.32 -12.98
N TYR A 24 -10.10 13.84 -11.85
CA TYR A 24 -10.77 13.92 -10.54
C TYR A 24 -10.21 15.02 -9.62
N GLY A 25 -9.04 15.60 -9.95
CA GLY A 25 -8.31 16.48 -9.04
C GLY A 25 -7.80 15.72 -7.81
N TYR A 26 -7.71 16.42 -6.68
CA TYR A 26 -7.21 15.86 -5.41
C TYR A 26 -8.31 15.20 -4.59
N LYS A 27 -9.12 14.36 -5.22
CA LYS A 27 -10.20 13.63 -4.56
C LYS A 27 -9.83 12.15 -4.39
N PRO A 28 -10.48 11.44 -3.46
CA PRO A 28 -10.25 10.00 -3.27
C PRO A 28 -10.39 9.17 -4.56
N GLN A 29 -11.27 9.60 -5.48
CA GLN A 29 -11.47 8.94 -6.78
C GLN A 29 -10.21 8.97 -7.66
N ALA A 30 -9.35 9.98 -7.52
CA ALA A 30 -8.07 10.02 -8.23
C ALA A 30 -7.12 8.90 -7.77
N LEU A 31 -7.29 8.40 -6.55
CA LEU A 31 -6.60 7.25 -5.97
C LEU A 31 -7.40 5.94 -6.14
N TYR A 32 -8.44 5.95 -7.00
CA TYR A 32 -9.34 4.82 -7.26
C TYR A 32 -10.17 4.36 -6.05
N TRP A 33 -10.32 5.21 -5.02
CA TRP A 33 -11.27 4.97 -3.93
C TRP A 33 -12.70 5.32 -4.36
N SER A 34 -13.66 4.50 -3.98
CA SER A 34 -15.08 4.78 -4.25
C SER A 34 -15.56 6.01 -3.45
N SER A 35 -15.04 6.20 -2.25
CA SER A 35 -15.33 7.36 -1.40
C SER A 35 -14.23 7.56 -0.35
N GLN A 36 -14.22 8.74 0.28
CA GLN A 36 -13.37 9.04 1.42
C GLN A 36 -13.71 8.18 2.64
N GLU A 37 -14.98 7.86 2.84
CA GLU A 37 -15.42 6.98 3.92
C GLU A 37 -14.79 5.60 3.82
N ILE A 38 -14.81 4.99 2.63
CA ILE A 38 -14.18 3.69 2.38
C ILE A 38 -12.67 3.76 2.57
N GLN A 39 -12.02 4.85 2.14
CA GLN A 39 -10.60 5.08 2.39
C GLN A 39 -10.31 5.12 3.91
N PHE A 40 -11.10 5.86 4.68
CA PHE A 40 -10.93 6.00 6.13
C PHE A 40 -11.20 4.70 6.90
N ILE A 41 -12.14 3.88 6.46
CA ILE A 41 -12.37 2.55 7.05
C ILE A 41 -11.09 1.70 6.92
N ARG A 42 -10.42 1.73 5.78
CA ARG A 42 -9.14 1.03 5.57
C ARG A 42 -8.02 1.60 6.42
N PHE A 43 -7.91 2.91 6.51
CA PHE A 43 -6.93 3.58 7.38
C PHE A 43 -7.13 3.23 8.85
N LYS A 44 -8.39 3.23 9.31
CA LYS A 44 -8.76 2.78 10.66
C LYS A 44 -8.29 1.35 10.91
N LYS A 45 -8.53 0.45 9.95
CA LYS A 45 -8.12 -0.95 10.08
C LYS A 45 -6.59 -1.09 10.17
N LEU A 46 -5.84 -0.45 9.29
CA LEU A 46 -4.38 -0.45 9.34
C LEU A 46 -3.84 0.13 10.65
N SER A 47 -4.49 1.17 11.19
CA SER A 47 -4.07 1.84 12.42
C SER A 47 -4.19 0.99 13.69
N GLU A 48 -4.92 -0.13 13.66
CA GLU A 48 -5.04 -1.06 14.80
C GLU A 48 -3.68 -1.64 15.25
N MET A 49 -2.69 -1.66 14.34
CA MET A 49 -1.33 -2.09 14.63
C MET A 49 -0.53 -1.04 15.40
N LEU A 50 -0.87 0.24 15.29
CA LEU A 50 -0.04 1.33 15.78
C LEU A 50 -0.25 1.60 17.29
N PRO A 51 0.81 1.96 18.03
CA PRO A 51 0.70 2.30 19.43
C PRO A 51 0.00 3.65 19.62
N ARG A 52 -1.04 3.70 20.47
CA ARG A 52 -1.82 4.94 20.73
C ARG A 52 -1.09 5.97 21.58
N LYS A 53 -0.20 5.54 22.45
CA LYS A 53 0.41 6.42 23.50
C LYS A 53 1.89 6.72 23.25
N GLN A 54 2.52 6.04 22.33
CA GLN A 54 3.96 6.13 22.08
C GLN A 54 4.20 6.63 20.65
N ALA A 55 5.17 7.53 20.48
CA ALA A 55 5.62 7.92 19.16
C ALA A 55 6.32 6.75 18.45
N CYS A 56 6.11 6.63 17.15
CA CYS A 56 6.75 5.61 16.32
C CYS A 56 7.14 6.14 14.95
N SER A 57 8.18 5.56 14.36
CA SER A 57 8.53 5.80 12.97
C SER A 57 7.67 4.95 12.04
N LEU A 58 7.09 5.58 11.02
CA LEU A 58 6.16 4.97 10.07
C LEU A 58 6.63 5.17 8.64
N LEU A 59 6.72 4.08 7.87
CA LEU A 59 6.84 4.13 6.41
C LEU A 59 5.49 3.77 5.78
N ASP A 60 4.98 4.68 4.94
CA ASP A 60 3.74 4.52 4.17
C ASP A 60 4.07 4.27 2.69
N ILE A 61 3.70 3.09 2.19
CA ILE A 61 4.05 2.64 0.83
C ILE A 61 2.86 2.85 -0.11
N GLY A 62 3.11 3.60 -1.19
CA GLY A 62 2.04 4.08 -2.07
C GLY A 62 1.19 5.12 -1.35
N CYS A 63 1.85 6.12 -0.76
CA CYS A 63 1.23 7.11 0.11
C CYS A 63 0.22 8.04 -0.59
N GLY A 64 0.19 8.05 -1.93
CA GLY A 64 -0.69 8.91 -2.71
C GLY A 64 -0.56 10.38 -2.32
N PHE A 65 -1.67 10.99 -1.93
CA PHE A 65 -1.73 12.38 -1.47
C PHE A 65 -1.28 12.60 -0.02
N GLY A 66 -0.89 11.55 0.70
CA GLY A 66 -0.50 11.64 2.12
C GLY A 66 -1.68 11.60 3.11
N ASP A 67 -2.86 11.22 2.64
CA ASP A 67 -4.10 11.22 3.44
C ASP A 67 -4.03 10.31 4.67
N LEU A 68 -3.26 9.20 4.60
CA LEU A 68 -3.07 8.30 5.75
C LEU A 68 -2.39 9.04 6.91
N LYS A 69 -1.35 9.85 6.63
CA LYS A 69 -0.70 10.67 7.67
C LYS A 69 -1.69 11.61 8.32
N ALA A 70 -2.41 12.39 7.51
CA ALA A 70 -3.38 13.35 8.01
C ALA A 70 -4.45 12.68 8.88
N TYR A 71 -5.01 11.57 8.41
CA TYR A 71 -5.96 10.77 9.17
C TYR A 71 -5.39 10.31 10.52
N LEU A 72 -4.18 9.73 10.53
CA LEU A 72 -3.57 9.21 11.76
C LEU A 72 -3.28 10.32 12.77
N GLU A 73 -2.80 11.49 12.32
CA GLU A 73 -2.55 12.65 13.19
C GLU A 73 -3.86 13.19 13.78
N GLU A 74 -4.93 13.25 13.00
CA GLU A 74 -6.28 13.63 13.46
C GLU A 74 -6.82 12.65 14.51
N GLN A 75 -6.46 11.36 14.39
CA GLN A 75 -6.78 10.33 15.39
C GLN A 75 -5.84 10.35 16.62
N GLY A 76 -4.90 11.31 16.70
CA GLY A 76 -4.02 11.53 17.84
C GLY A 76 -2.76 10.64 17.88
N PHE A 77 -2.42 9.96 16.76
CA PHE A 77 -1.15 9.23 16.68
C PHE A 77 0.03 10.20 16.57
N LYS A 78 1.15 9.83 17.21
CA LYS A 78 2.41 10.59 17.15
C LYS A 78 3.38 9.85 16.22
N LEU A 79 3.65 10.41 15.04
CA LEU A 79 4.38 9.72 13.98
C LEU A 79 5.61 10.50 13.53
N ASP A 80 6.72 9.79 13.37
CA ASP A 80 7.82 10.19 12.50
C ASP A 80 7.54 9.54 11.14
N TYR A 81 6.82 10.28 10.29
CA TYR A 81 6.23 9.77 9.06
C TYR A 81 7.15 9.94 7.85
N THR A 82 7.28 8.89 7.07
CA THR A 82 7.87 8.89 5.73
C THR A 82 6.89 8.23 4.76
N GLY A 83 6.55 8.91 3.67
CA GLY A 83 5.76 8.34 2.57
C GLY A 83 6.61 8.10 1.32
N ILE A 84 6.27 7.08 0.55
CA ILE A 84 6.82 6.87 -0.80
C ILE A 84 5.69 6.62 -1.79
N ASP A 85 5.81 7.18 -2.99
CA ASP A 85 4.89 6.90 -4.09
C ASP A 85 5.64 6.88 -5.42
N LEU A 86 5.26 5.98 -6.31
CA LEU A 86 5.87 5.86 -7.64
C LEU A 86 5.58 7.09 -8.53
N SER A 87 4.43 7.72 -8.33
CA SER A 87 3.96 8.86 -9.12
C SER A 87 4.51 10.18 -8.60
N ALA A 88 5.29 10.89 -9.42
CA ALA A 88 5.76 12.25 -9.12
C ALA A 88 4.59 13.22 -8.90
N ASP A 89 3.45 13.01 -9.58
CA ASP A 89 2.25 13.84 -9.43
C ASP A 89 1.62 13.66 -8.04
N MET A 90 1.59 12.42 -7.53
CA MET A 90 1.14 12.13 -6.16
C MET A 90 2.04 12.80 -5.12
N VAL A 91 3.35 12.64 -5.24
CA VAL A 91 4.35 13.24 -4.33
C VAL A 91 4.22 14.77 -4.30
N ARG A 92 4.11 15.41 -5.47
CA ARG A 92 3.89 16.86 -5.54
C ARG A 92 2.60 17.28 -4.87
N SER A 93 1.53 16.52 -5.12
CA SER A 93 0.21 16.80 -4.55
C SER A 93 0.18 16.64 -3.04
N ALA A 94 0.86 15.63 -2.50
CA ALA A 94 1.02 15.45 -1.05
C ALA A 94 1.73 16.65 -0.41
N GLY A 95 2.84 17.11 -1.00
CA GLY A 95 3.57 18.30 -0.51
C GLY A 95 2.76 19.59 -0.60
N PHE A 96 1.87 19.70 -1.60
CA PHE A 96 0.97 20.85 -1.74
C PHE A 96 -0.15 20.84 -0.70
N GLN A 97 -0.78 19.67 -0.48
CA GLN A 97 -1.90 19.54 0.47
C GLN A 97 -1.42 19.58 1.94
N TYR A 98 -0.27 19.00 2.22
CA TYR A 98 0.28 18.89 3.58
C TYR A 98 1.72 19.45 3.61
N PRO A 99 1.88 20.79 3.69
CA PRO A 99 3.22 21.40 3.72
C PRO A 99 4.10 20.81 4.81
N GLY A 100 5.33 20.42 4.43
CA GLY A 100 6.30 19.80 5.35
C GLY A 100 6.18 18.28 5.48
N ILE A 101 5.24 17.63 4.78
CA ILE A 101 5.17 16.16 4.73
C ILE A 101 6.46 15.57 4.11
N GLN A 102 6.99 14.53 4.73
CA GLN A 102 8.17 13.82 4.22
C GLN A 102 7.71 12.74 3.24
N VAL A 103 7.77 13.03 1.93
CA VAL A 103 7.39 12.10 0.86
C VAL A 103 8.45 12.05 -0.23
N PHE A 104 8.70 10.86 -0.77
CA PHE A 104 9.73 10.61 -1.79
C PHE A 104 9.14 9.89 -2.99
N GLN A 105 9.63 10.25 -4.17
CA GLN A 105 9.24 9.55 -5.40
C GLN A 105 10.03 8.25 -5.55
N GLY A 106 9.33 7.17 -5.82
CA GLY A 106 9.89 5.85 -6.09
C GLY A 106 9.02 4.73 -5.54
N ASP A 107 9.38 3.50 -5.90
CA ASP A 107 8.83 2.34 -5.22
C ASP A 107 9.71 1.93 -4.02
N LEU A 108 9.27 0.91 -3.29
CA LEU A 108 9.99 0.41 -2.12
C LEU A 108 11.41 -0.09 -2.43
N PHE A 109 11.67 -0.53 -3.67
CA PHE A 109 12.99 -1.02 -4.08
C PHE A 109 13.94 0.10 -4.51
N ASP A 110 13.39 1.25 -4.94
CA ASP A 110 14.18 2.47 -5.21
C ASP A 110 14.57 3.15 -3.90
N PHE A 111 13.60 3.36 -3.03
CA PHE A 111 13.82 3.94 -1.71
C PHE A 111 14.72 3.06 -0.85
N ASN A 112 14.59 1.75 -1.00
CA ASN A 112 15.43 0.70 -0.44
C ASN A 112 15.81 0.94 1.04
N PRO A 113 14.83 1.04 1.95
CA PRO A 113 15.11 1.25 3.37
C PRO A 113 15.98 0.14 3.93
N ALA A 114 16.82 0.47 4.92
CA ALA A 114 17.64 -0.49 5.62
C ALA A 114 16.77 -1.53 6.34
N GLU A 115 17.35 -2.68 6.67
CA GLU A 115 16.68 -3.69 7.49
C GLU A 115 16.31 -3.08 8.85
N LYS A 116 15.05 -3.29 9.27
CA LYS A 116 14.50 -2.79 10.54
C LYS A 116 14.71 -1.28 10.74
N GLN A 117 14.54 -0.49 9.68
CA GLN A 117 14.71 0.96 9.77
C GLN A 117 13.53 1.63 10.46
N TYR A 118 12.29 1.25 10.13
CA TYR A 118 11.06 1.84 10.65
C TYR A 118 10.43 0.97 11.74
N ASP A 119 9.74 1.59 12.69
CA ASP A 119 9.00 0.81 13.68
C ASP A 119 7.85 0.05 13.02
N PHE A 120 7.09 0.74 12.17
CA PHE A 120 5.98 0.16 11.41
C PHE A 120 6.08 0.49 9.93
N VAL A 121 5.55 -0.40 9.09
CA VAL A 121 5.43 -0.19 7.65
C VAL A 121 4.00 -0.50 7.24
N LEU A 122 3.31 0.49 6.65
CA LEU A 122 1.92 0.35 6.21
C LEU A 122 1.82 0.45 4.68
N LEU A 123 0.76 -0.15 4.13
CA LEU A 123 0.39 -0.05 2.72
C LEU A 123 -1.12 -0.08 2.59
N SER A 124 -1.70 0.95 1.97
CA SER A 124 -3.14 1.03 1.70
C SER A 124 -3.42 1.07 0.20
N GLY A 125 -3.85 -0.06 -0.36
CA GLY A 125 -4.35 -0.15 -1.74
C GLY A 125 -3.32 -0.09 -2.86
N ALA A 126 -2.05 0.16 -2.59
CA ALA A 126 -1.01 0.33 -3.62
C ALA A 126 -0.67 -0.97 -4.40
N LEU A 127 -1.15 -2.12 -3.96
CA LEU A 127 -0.96 -3.41 -4.62
C LEU A 127 -2.23 -3.92 -5.32
N ASN A 128 -3.22 -3.07 -5.51
CA ASN A 128 -4.51 -3.43 -6.10
C ASN A 128 -4.52 -3.36 -7.65
N GLU A 129 -3.43 -2.92 -8.28
CA GLU A 129 -3.29 -2.90 -9.73
C GLU A 129 -2.47 -4.10 -10.21
N VAL A 130 -2.93 -4.74 -11.28
CA VAL A 130 -2.16 -5.80 -11.97
C VAL A 130 -0.96 -5.17 -12.66
N VAL A 131 0.24 -5.53 -12.23
CA VAL A 131 1.50 -5.06 -12.83
C VAL A 131 2.11 -6.06 -13.81
N GLU A 132 1.86 -7.34 -13.62
CA GLU A 132 2.28 -8.40 -14.52
C GLU A 132 1.18 -8.69 -15.56
N THR A 133 1.39 -8.29 -16.80
CA THR A 133 0.38 -8.34 -17.86
C THR A 133 0.84 -9.11 -19.11
N GLU A 134 -0.13 -9.51 -19.95
CA GLU A 134 0.15 -10.10 -21.27
C GLU A 134 0.92 -9.14 -22.19
N LEU A 135 0.66 -7.83 -22.12
CA LEU A 135 1.37 -6.81 -22.91
C LEU A 135 2.88 -6.80 -22.69
N GLU A 136 3.31 -7.28 -21.55
CA GLU A 136 4.73 -7.36 -21.15
C GLU A 136 5.23 -8.81 -21.12
N GLY A 137 4.38 -9.79 -21.47
CA GLY A 137 4.72 -11.21 -21.41
C GLY A 137 4.97 -11.73 -19.99
N THR A 138 4.40 -11.06 -18.99
CA THR A 138 4.66 -11.36 -17.56
C THR A 138 3.43 -11.87 -16.79
N SER A 139 2.29 -12.06 -17.44
CA SER A 139 1.05 -12.49 -16.80
C SER A 139 1.17 -13.81 -16.00
N HIS A 140 2.03 -14.73 -16.45
CA HIS A 140 2.32 -15.95 -15.72
C HIS A 140 3.03 -15.71 -14.35
N GLN A 141 3.48 -14.49 -14.09
CA GLN A 141 4.12 -14.06 -12.84
C GLN A 141 3.20 -13.20 -11.98
N GLN A 142 1.91 -13.16 -12.28
CA GLN A 142 0.94 -12.31 -11.58
C GLN A 142 1.03 -12.47 -10.05
N GLY A 143 1.06 -11.34 -9.34
CA GLY A 143 1.20 -11.27 -7.88
C GLY A 143 2.63 -11.43 -7.34
N GLN A 144 3.62 -11.68 -8.17
CA GLN A 144 5.02 -11.82 -7.72
C GLN A 144 5.58 -10.50 -7.19
N TYR A 145 5.24 -9.38 -7.84
CA TYR A 145 5.64 -8.05 -7.37
C TYR A 145 5.03 -7.74 -6.00
N ALA A 146 3.73 -7.99 -5.83
CA ALA A 146 3.05 -7.79 -4.55
C ALA A 146 3.70 -8.60 -3.42
N LYS A 147 3.97 -9.88 -3.65
CA LYS A 147 4.67 -10.75 -2.69
C LYS A 147 6.07 -10.22 -2.36
N ALA A 148 6.82 -9.73 -3.35
CA ALA A 148 8.13 -9.15 -3.13
C ALA A 148 8.09 -7.86 -2.28
N VAL A 149 7.09 -6.98 -2.54
CA VAL A 149 6.84 -5.77 -1.73
C VAL A 149 6.54 -6.16 -0.28
N ILE A 150 5.58 -7.06 -0.04
CA ILE A 150 5.21 -7.52 1.30
C ILE A 150 6.43 -8.06 2.07
N ARG A 151 7.27 -8.85 1.43
CA ARG A 151 8.50 -9.34 2.04
C ARG A 151 9.45 -8.22 2.40
N LYS A 152 9.70 -7.26 1.49
CA LYS A 152 10.58 -6.10 1.75
C LYS A 152 10.02 -5.20 2.84
N MET A 153 8.69 -5.01 2.94
CA MET A 153 8.04 -4.31 4.05
C MET A 153 8.43 -4.94 5.39
N TYR A 154 8.30 -6.26 5.50
CA TYR A 154 8.64 -6.98 6.72
C TYR A 154 10.14 -6.88 7.06
N ASP A 155 11.03 -6.96 6.07
CA ASP A 155 12.46 -6.79 6.30
C ASP A 155 12.80 -5.37 6.80
N SER A 156 12.03 -4.37 6.39
CA SER A 156 12.25 -2.97 6.74
C SER A 156 11.66 -2.53 8.09
N CYS A 157 10.77 -3.34 8.70
CA CYS A 157 10.12 -3.00 9.97
C CYS A 157 10.85 -3.55 11.21
N LYS A 158 10.73 -2.85 12.35
CA LYS A 158 11.19 -3.30 13.67
C LYS A 158 10.09 -4.04 14.44
N GLN A 159 8.85 -3.59 14.34
CA GLN A 159 7.73 -4.06 15.17
C GLN A 159 6.63 -4.72 14.35
N GLY A 160 6.21 -4.11 13.23
CA GLY A 160 5.14 -4.71 12.47
C GLY A 160 4.85 -4.08 11.11
N VAL A 161 4.07 -4.84 10.33
CA VAL A 161 3.59 -4.47 9.00
C VAL A 161 2.08 -4.67 8.97
N ALA A 162 1.33 -3.71 8.40
CA ALA A 162 -0.06 -3.93 8.03
C ALA A 162 -0.31 -3.48 6.59
N PHE A 163 -1.07 -4.25 5.86
CA PHE A 163 -1.46 -3.93 4.48
C PHE A 163 -2.82 -4.49 4.15
N ASN A 164 -3.58 -3.80 3.31
CA ASN A 164 -4.82 -4.33 2.75
C ASN A 164 -4.64 -4.72 1.29
N LEU A 165 -5.40 -5.72 0.88
CA LEU A 165 -5.45 -6.26 -0.47
C LEU A 165 -6.90 -6.51 -0.87
N LEU A 166 -7.17 -6.51 -2.18
CA LEU A 166 -8.47 -6.91 -2.70
C LEU A 166 -8.69 -8.41 -2.52
N ASP A 167 -9.90 -8.73 -2.05
CA ASP A 167 -10.33 -10.11 -1.78
C ASP A 167 -10.85 -10.79 -3.06
N LYS A 168 -10.15 -11.80 -3.50
CA LYS A 168 -10.53 -12.59 -4.69
C LYS A 168 -11.83 -13.40 -4.50
N ARG A 169 -12.30 -13.58 -3.27
CA ARG A 169 -13.59 -14.21 -2.97
C ARG A 169 -14.77 -13.33 -3.37
N ASN A 170 -14.57 -12.01 -3.46
CA ASN A 170 -15.58 -11.09 -3.95
C ASN A 170 -15.74 -11.23 -5.46
N ALA A 171 -16.95 -11.57 -5.92
CA ALA A 171 -17.23 -11.89 -7.33
C ALA A 171 -16.96 -10.70 -8.28
N TRP A 172 -17.23 -9.46 -7.84
CA TRP A 172 -16.95 -8.29 -8.65
C TRP A 172 -15.43 -8.09 -8.81
N VAL A 173 -14.65 -8.20 -7.74
CA VAL A 173 -13.19 -8.12 -7.78
C VAL A 173 -12.62 -9.21 -8.69
N ALA A 174 -13.07 -10.45 -8.52
CA ALA A 174 -12.60 -11.59 -9.31
C ALA A 174 -12.90 -11.45 -10.81
N SER A 175 -13.95 -10.70 -11.19
CA SER A 175 -14.32 -10.44 -12.59
C SER A 175 -13.48 -9.35 -13.27
N ARG A 176 -12.61 -8.65 -12.53
CA ARG A 176 -11.84 -7.50 -13.00
C ARG A 176 -10.39 -7.89 -13.32
N PRO A 177 -10.02 -8.04 -14.62
CA PRO A 177 -8.67 -8.46 -15.01
C PRO A 177 -7.61 -7.38 -14.77
N ASP A 178 -8.00 -6.13 -14.54
CA ASP A 178 -7.14 -4.99 -14.23
C ASP A 178 -6.82 -4.88 -12.73
N LEU A 179 -7.55 -5.62 -11.87
CA LEU A 179 -7.36 -5.60 -10.43
C LEU A 179 -6.55 -6.81 -9.95
N GLN A 180 -5.49 -6.52 -9.19
CA GLN A 180 -4.73 -7.54 -8.48
C GLN A 180 -5.48 -7.90 -7.20
N SER A 181 -5.88 -9.14 -7.08
CA SER A 181 -6.57 -9.69 -5.91
C SER A 181 -5.96 -11.02 -5.47
N PHE A 182 -6.20 -11.39 -4.21
CA PHE A 182 -5.64 -12.59 -3.62
C PHE A 182 -6.69 -13.33 -2.79
N GLN A 183 -6.53 -14.64 -2.65
CA GLN A 183 -7.17 -15.39 -1.57
C GLN A 183 -6.46 -15.02 -0.24
N PRO A 184 -7.18 -14.65 0.81
CA PRO A 184 -6.56 -14.31 2.10
C PRO A 184 -5.64 -15.40 2.63
N GLU A 185 -6.05 -16.65 2.54
CA GLU A 185 -5.29 -17.80 3.01
C GLU A 185 -3.96 -17.96 2.25
N GLU A 186 -3.94 -17.69 0.94
CA GLU A 186 -2.71 -17.75 0.13
C GLU A 186 -1.67 -16.74 0.62
N ILE A 187 -2.10 -15.51 0.90
CA ILE A 187 -1.20 -14.46 1.40
C ILE A 187 -0.74 -14.76 2.82
N VAL A 188 -1.62 -15.25 3.67
CA VAL A 188 -1.28 -15.65 5.04
C VAL A 188 -0.22 -16.75 5.03
N GLU A 189 -0.41 -17.81 4.25
CA GLU A 189 0.58 -18.89 4.14
C GLU A 189 1.91 -18.38 3.56
N TYR A 190 1.88 -17.51 2.56
CA TYR A 190 3.08 -16.87 2.08
C TYR A 190 3.80 -16.08 3.19
N CYS A 191 3.07 -15.27 3.96
CA CYS A 191 3.65 -14.48 5.05
C CYS A 191 4.23 -15.35 6.18
N LYS A 192 3.62 -16.49 6.50
CA LYS A 192 4.13 -17.45 7.48
C LYS A 192 5.48 -18.05 7.11
N THR A 193 5.88 -18.00 5.84
CA THR A 193 7.23 -18.46 5.43
C THR A 193 8.37 -17.61 6.00
N PHE A 194 8.07 -16.39 6.48
CA PHE A 194 9.09 -15.47 7.01
C PHE A 194 8.68 -14.69 8.27
N ALA A 195 7.40 -14.62 8.60
CA ALA A 195 6.88 -13.94 9.79
C ALA A 195 6.29 -14.97 10.75
N ARG A 196 6.60 -14.84 12.05
CA ARG A 196 6.10 -15.77 13.07
C ARG A 196 4.65 -15.51 13.46
N ASN A 197 4.30 -14.23 13.60
CA ASN A 197 2.98 -13.80 14.03
C ASN A 197 2.27 -13.15 12.83
N VAL A 198 1.36 -13.91 12.22
CA VAL A 198 0.55 -13.49 11.07
C VAL A 198 -0.91 -13.61 11.44
N SER A 199 -1.65 -12.53 11.33
CA SER A 199 -3.12 -12.51 11.45
C SER A 199 -3.74 -11.72 10.31
N TRP A 200 -5.02 -11.90 10.07
CA TRP A 200 -5.76 -11.16 9.07
C TRP A 200 -7.21 -10.95 9.48
N GLN A 201 -7.85 -9.95 8.88
CA GLN A 201 -9.23 -9.58 9.14
C GLN A 201 -9.90 -9.12 7.84
N ASP A 202 -11.17 -9.47 7.68
CA ASP A 202 -12.08 -9.01 6.63
C ASP A 202 -13.38 -8.47 7.24
N GLY A 203 -14.43 -8.28 6.43
CA GLY A 203 -15.76 -7.89 6.88
C GLY A 203 -15.92 -6.42 7.30
N TYR A 204 -14.89 -5.60 7.18
CA TYR A 204 -14.99 -4.15 7.41
C TYR A 204 -15.38 -3.38 6.14
N VAL A 205 -15.08 -3.93 4.96
CA VAL A 205 -15.63 -3.60 3.63
C VAL A 205 -15.77 -4.89 2.83
N ASP A 206 -16.66 -4.90 1.84
CA ASP A 206 -17.06 -6.14 1.15
C ASP A 206 -15.99 -6.79 0.27
N ASN A 207 -14.98 -6.03 -0.12
CA ASN A 207 -14.03 -6.45 -1.17
C ASN A 207 -12.56 -6.40 -0.74
N ASP A 208 -12.28 -6.28 0.56
CA ASP A 208 -10.94 -6.14 1.11
C ASP A 208 -10.69 -7.07 2.28
N PHE A 209 -9.42 -7.37 2.49
CA PHE A 209 -8.92 -7.90 3.75
C PHE A 209 -7.61 -7.21 4.15
N THR A 210 -7.33 -7.18 5.44
CA THR A 210 -6.09 -6.63 6.00
C THR A 210 -5.27 -7.73 6.65
N VAL A 211 -3.98 -7.76 6.37
CA VAL A 211 -3.01 -8.67 7.01
C VAL A 211 -2.11 -7.87 7.95
N PHE A 212 -1.83 -8.46 9.09
CA PHE A 212 -0.95 -7.94 10.13
C PHE A 212 0.21 -8.91 10.36
N LEU A 213 1.43 -8.40 10.31
CA LEU A 213 2.65 -9.15 10.60
C LEU A 213 3.34 -8.49 11.80
N VAL A 214 3.49 -9.21 12.90
CA VAL A 214 4.14 -8.71 14.13
C VAL A 214 5.48 -9.45 14.32
N ARG A 215 6.54 -8.69 14.64
CA ARG A 215 7.86 -9.25 14.96
C ARG A 215 7.97 -9.72 16.42
#